data_a4ca5fb9297189021ec6a2779a9482b2
#
_entry.id   a4ca5fb9297189021ec6a2779a9482b2
#
_cell.length_a   1.000
_cell.length_b   1.000
_cell.length_c   1.000
_cell.angle_alpha   90.00
_cell.angle_beta   90.00
_cell.angle_gamma   90.00
#
_symmetry.space_group_name_H-M   'P 1'
#
loop_
_entity.id
_entity.type
_entity.pdbx_description
1 polymer ?
#
loop_
_entity_poly.entity_id
_entity_poly.type
_entity_poly.pdbx_seq_one_letter_code
_entity_poly.pdbx_strand_id
1 'polypeptide(L)'
;MSIFVDSNTKVIYQGLTGSQGRYYGLLNRDYGTQVVGGTNPKKAGEDVDGIPIFANCAEAVEATGATASCIFIPAAGVYSAVMDAAAGGIKFIVCITEGVPAHDEATFYNELKAQYPDVQLLGPNCPGIISPGQCNIGITAGHIAKAGGPVGIVSRSGTLT
;
A
#
# COMPACT_ATOMS: atom_id res chain seq x y z
N MET A 1 -2.85 -6.26 -19.28
CA MET A 1 -3.43 -4.94 -18.99
C MET A 1 -3.82 -4.93 -17.52
N SER A 2 -3.31 -3.99 -16.74
CA SER A 2 -3.61 -3.86 -15.31
C SER A 2 -4.79 -2.90 -15.12
N ILE A 3 -5.61 -3.10 -14.08
CA ILE A 3 -6.77 -2.24 -13.79
C ILE A 3 -6.36 -1.13 -12.79
N PHE A 4 -5.62 -1.48 -11.73
CA PHE A 4 -5.33 -0.58 -10.63
C PHE A 4 -3.86 -0.18 -10.54
N VAL A 5 -2.93 -1.07 -10.92
CA VAL A 5 -1.49 -0.86 -10.75
C VAL A 5 -0.71 -1.32 -11.99
N ASP A 6 0.30 -0.55 -12.35
CA ASP A 6 1.18 -0.82 -13.49
C ASP A 6 2.63 -0.37 -13.18
N SER A 7 3.49 -0.36 -14.19
CA SER A 7 4.89 0.07 -14.08
C SER A 7 5.06 1.55 -13.72
N ASN A 8 4.02 2.40 -13.87
CA ASN A 8 4.06 3.82 -13.54
C ASN A 8 3.54 4.11 -12.13
N THR A 9 3.00 3.11 -11.45
CA THR A 9 2.43 3.26 -10.12
C THR A 9 3.52 3.54 -9.11
N LYS A 10 3.51 4.72 -8.51
CA LYS A 10 4.41 5.13 -7.43
C LYS A 10 3.77 4.87 -6.08
N VAL A 11 4.47 4.12 -5.23
CA VAL A 11 3.95 3.61 -3.97
C VAL A 11 4.71 4.16 -2.78
N ILE A 12 3.99 4.63 -1.77
CA ILE A 12 4.53 4.91 -0.44
C ILE A 12 4.15 3.80 0.53
N TYR A 13 5.04 3.52 1.49
CA TYR A 13 4.83 2.49 2.50
C TYR A 13 4.64 3.12 3.87
N GLN A 14 3.45 3.03 4.42
CA GLN A 14 3.18 3.39 5.81
C GLN A 14 3.63 2.25 6.72
N GLY A 15 4.64 2.52 7.54
CA GLY A 15 5.30 1.50 8.34
C GLY A 15 6.60 0.92 7.73
N LEU A 16 7.18 1.57 6.72
CA LEU A 16 8.44 1.16 6.08
C LEU A 16 9.60 1.01 7.08
N THR A 17 9.57 1.75 8.17
CA THR A 17 10.59 1.69 9.24
C THR A 17 10.44 0.51 10.21
N GLY A 18 9.34 -0.24 10.11
CA GLY A 18 9.09 -1.47 10.85
C GLY A 18 9.65 -2.69 10.12
N SER A 19 9.85 -3.80 10.83
CA SER A 19 10.48 -5.01 10.26
C SER A 19 9.74 -5.56 9.04
N GLN A 20 8.43 -5.71 9.11
CA GLN A 20 7.62 -6.24 8.00
C GLN A 20 7.54 -5.25 6.83
N GLY A 21 7.25 -3.97 7.13
CA GLY A 21 7.19 -2.92 6.10
C GLY A 21 8.50 -2.76 5.36
N ARG A 22 9.64 -2.81 6.08
CA ARG A 22 10.98 -2.78 5.47
C ARG A 22 11.21 -4.01 4.58
N TYR A 23 10.99 -5.20 5.10
CA TYR A 23 11.23 -6.44 4.37
C TYR A 23 10.44 -6.48 3.04
N TYR A 24 9.13 -6.27 3.11
CA TYR A 24 8.29 -6.32 1.91
C TYR A 24 8.42 -5.08 1.03
N GLY A 25 8.66 -3.91 1.60
CA GLY A 25 8.91 -2.71 0.82
C GLY A 25 10.14 -2.83 -0.05
N LEU A 26 11.24 -3.35 0.48
CA LEU A 26 12.47 -3.62 -0.27
C LEU A 26 12.27 -4.76 -1.29
N LEU A 27 11.60 -5.85 -0.90
CA LEU A 27 11.30 -6.95 -1.82
C LEU A 27 10.45 -6.48 -3.02
N ASN A 28 9.47 -5.62 -2.79
CA ASN A 28 8.64 -5.08 -3.85
C ASN A 28 9.41 -4.08 -4.73
N ARG A 29 10.30 -3.26 -4.14
CA ARG A 29 11.24 -2.42 -4.90
C ARG A 29 12.12 -3.29 -5.83
N ASP A 30 12.68 -4.34 -5.30
CA ASP A 30 13.56 -5.26 -6.04
C ASP A 30 12.79 -6.04 -7.12
N TYR A 31 11.48 -6.22 -6.94
CA TYR A 31 10.56 -6.74 -7.97
C TYR A 31 10.38 -5.77 -9.16
N GLY A 32 10.65 -4.48 -8.97
CA GLY A 32 10.47 -3.43 -9.98
C GLY A 32 9.36 -2.43 -9.66
N THR A 33 8.69 -2.56 -8.51
CA THR A 33 7.72 -1.56 -8.04
C THR A 33 8.42 -0.25 -7.72
N GLN A 34 7.87 0.88 -8.15
CA GLN A 34 8.39 2.20 -7.78
C GLN A 34 8.02 2.53 -6.33
N VAL A 35 8.79 2.01 -5.38
CA VAL A 35 8.67 2.38 -3.96
C VAL A 35 9.40 3.69 -3.75
N VAL A 36 8.66 4.79 -3.69
CA VAL A 36 9.21 6.17 -3.74
C VAL A 36 9.33 6.83 -2.37
N GLY A 37 8.77 6.24 -1.32
CA GLY A 37 8.85 6.80 0.03
C GLY A 37 8.20 5.90 1.08
N GLY A 38 8.44 6.25 2.34
CA GLY A 38 7.71 5.70 3.47
C GLY A 38 7.23 6.82 4.39
N THR A 39 6.32 6.51 5.32
CA THR A 39 5.88 7.47 6.33
C THR A 39 6.13 6.98 7.74
N ASN A 40 6.68 7.87 8.54
CA ASN A 40 6.78 7.74 10.00
C ASN A 40 7.06 9.12 10.61
N PRO A 41 6.12 9.72 11.36
CA PRO A 41 6.31 11.07 11.92
C PRO A 41 7.55 11.22 12.82
N LYS A 42 7.95 10.12 13.49
CA LYS A 42 9.11 10.13 14.41
C LYS A 42 10.46 9.97 13.71
N LYS A 43 10.45 9.58 12.43
CA LYS A 43 11.64 9.31 11.62
C LYS A 43 11.65 10.08 10.30
N ALA A 44 10.87 11.14 10.22
CA ALA A 44 10.85 12.02 9.06
C ALA A 44 12.25 12.60 8.80
N GLY A 45 12.69 12.56 7.54
CA GLY A 45 14.03 13.00 7.14
C GLY A 45 15.11 11.90 7.19
N GLU A 46 14.81 10.72 7.76
CA GLU A 46 15.65 9.53 7.63
C GLU A 46 15.40 8.84 6.27
N ASP A 47 16.15 7.78 6.00
CA ASP A 47 15.87 6.87 4.87
C ASP A 47 15.92 5.40 5.31
N VAL A 48 15.34 4.53 4.49
CA VAL A 48 15.44 3.07 4.59
C VAL A 48 16.00 2.56 3.26
N ASP A 49 17.27 2.23 3.26
CA ASP A 49 18.01 1.74 2.06
C ASP A 49 17.83 2.66 0.84
N GLY A 50 17.93 3.98 1.08
CA GLY A 50 17.77 5.02 0.07
C GLY A 50 16.33 5.42 -0.25
N ILE A 51 15.33 4.85 0.44
CA ILE A 51 13.92 5.25 0.32
C ILE A 51 13.63 6.30 1.41
N PRO A 52 13.28 7.54 1.05
CA PRO A 52 13.08 8.63 2.01
C PRO A 52 11.85 8.38 2.90
N ILE A 53 11.93 8.86 4.15
CA ILE A 53 10.84 8.79 5.13
C ILE A 53 10.27 10.19 5.34
N PHE A 54 8.97 10.32 5.17
CA PHE A 54 8.20 11.56 5.35
C PHE A 54 7.39 11.51 6.64
N ALA A 55 6.93 12.65 7.13
CA ALA A 55 6.12 12.72 8.33
C ALA A 55 4.71 12.16 8.10
N ASN A 56 4.13 12.38 6.93
CA ASN A 56 2.77 12.00 6.55
C ASN A 56 2.65 11.73 5.04
N CYS A 57 1.49 11.28 4.61
CA CYS A 57 1.23 10.97 3.20
C CYS A 57 1.19 12.22 2.31
N ALA A 58 0.72 13.36 2.81
CA ALA A 58 0.65 14.60 2.03
C ALA A 58 2.05 15.07 1.60
N GLU A 59 3.01 15.11 2.55
CA GLU A 59 4.41 15.45 2.25
C GLU A 59 5.03 14.44 1.27
N ALA A 60 4.77 13.14 1.45
CA ALA A 60 5.28 12.11 0.56
C ALA A 60 4.73 12.25 -0.85
N VAL A 61 3.43 12.55 -1.00
CA VAL A 61 2.79 12.75 -2.31
C VAL A 61 3.33 14.01 -2.99
N GLU A 62 3.46 15.12 -2.26
CA GLU A 62 4.02 16.38 -2.79
C GLU A 62 5.44 16.17 -3.32
N ALA A 63 6.28 15.47 -2.56
CA ALA A 63 7.68 15.26 -2.92
C ALA A 63 7.89 14.24 -4.06
N THR A 64 7.04 13.23 -4.17
CA THR A 64 7.30 12.07 -5.04
C THR A 64 6.29 11.88 -6.17
N GLY A 65 5.09 12.46 -6.05
CA GLY A 65 3.96 12.20 -6.92
C GLY A 65 3.39 10.78 -6.75
N ALA A 66 3.44 10.23 -5.54
CA ALA A 66 2.89 8.90 -5.25
C ALA A 66 1.39 8.84 -5.49
N THR A 67 0.92 7.73 -6.04
CA THR A 67 -0.49 7.50 -6.37
C THR A 67 -1.10 6.36 -5.56
N ALA A 68 -0.27 5.51 -4.98
CA ALA A 68 -0.69 4.38 -4.15
C ALA A 68 0.02 4.37 -2.79
N SER A 69 -0.64 3.78 -1.79
CA SER A 69 -0.08 3.55 -0.46
C SER A 69 -0.25 2.10 -0.04
N CYS A 70 0.78 1.53 0.60
CA CYS A 70 0.73 0.22 1.22
C CYS A 70 0.88 0.35 2.74
N ILE A 71 -0.05 -0.24 3.51
CA ILE A 71 -0.14 -0.09 4.96
C ILE A 71 0.35 -1.36 5.66
N PHE A 72 1.41 -1.20 6.48
CA PHE A 72 2.03 -2.23 7.33
C PHE A 72 2.10 -1.82 8.80
N ILE A 73 1.21 -0.95 9.25
CA ILE A 73 1.20 -0.50 10.65
C ILE A 73 0.27 -1.39 11.49
N PRO A 74 0.45 -1.44 12.84
CA PRO A 74 -0.43 -2.21 13.71
C PRO A 74 -1.92 -1.83 13.57
N ALA A 75 -2.82 -2.81 13.83
CA ALA A 75 -4.27 -2.68 13.63
C ALA A 75 -4.88 -1.41 14.24
N ALA A 76 -4.46 -1.03 15.45
CA ALA A 76 -4.95 0.18 16.12
C ALA A 76 -4.63 1.50 15.37
N GLY A 77 -3.67 1.49 14.45
CA GLY A 77 -3.30 2.66 13.65
C GLY A 77 -3.90 2.68 12.24
N VAL A 78 -4.58 1.62 11.82
CA VAL A 78 -5.05 1.47 10.43
C VAL A 78 -6.04 2.56 10.04
N TYR A 79 -7.01 2.88 10.91
CA TYR A 79 -7.93 3.97 10.65
C TYR A 79 -7.21 5.27 10.28
N SER A 80 -6.30 5.70 11.15
CA SER A 80 -5.54 6.94 10.91
C SER A 80 -4.70 6.88 9.63
N ALA A 81 -4.12 5.72 9.33
CA ALA A 81 -3.30 5.55 8.14
C ALA A 81 -4.12 5.59 6.84
N VAL A 82 -5.30 4.98 6.83
CA VAL A 82 -6.22 5.04 5.68
C VAL A 82 -6.64 6.48 5.42
N MET A 83 -7.03 7.20 6.47
CA MET A 83 -7.48 8.59 6.34
C MET A 83 -6.33 9.54 5.98
N ASP A 84 -5.12 9.35 6.52
CA ASP A 84 -3.93 10.13 6.14
C ASP A 84 -3.57 9.92 4.66
N ALA A 85 -3.64 8.69 4.17
CA ALA A 85 -3.41 8.40 2.76
C ALA A 85 -4.44 9.10 1.85
N ALA A 86 -5.72 8.99 2.18
CA ALA A 86 -6.79 9.61 1.40
C ALA A 86 -6.71 11.14 1.41
N ALA A 87 -6.51 11.75 2.58
CA ALA A 87 -6.32 13.18 2.73
C ALA A 87 -5.06 13.69 2.02
N GLY A 88 -3.99 12.89 1.99
CA GLY A 88 -2.75 13.17 1.27
C GLY A 88 -2.84 13.06 -0.24
N GLY A 89 -3.99 12.64 -0.80
CA GLY A 89 -4.21 12.58 -2.25
C GLY A 89 -3.94 11.22 -2.90
N ILE A 90 -3.69 10.18 -2.11
CA ILE A 90 -3.55 8.81 -2.60
C ILE A 90 -4.89 8.32 -3.18
N LYS A 91 -4.82 7.66 -4.32
CA LYS A 91 -6.00 7.13 -5.04
C LYS A 91 -6.23 5.65 -4.81
N PHE A 92 -5.18 4.90 -4.52
CA PHE A 92 -5.27 3.47 -4.28
C PHE A 92 -4.52 3.08 -2.99
N ILE A 93 -5.25 2.50 -2.04
CA ILE A 93 -4.72 2.10 -0.74
C ILE A 93 -4.77 0.57 -0.63
N VAL A 94 -3.64 -0.03 -0.26
CA VAL A 94 -3.51 -1.47 0.01
C VAL A 94 -3.20 -1.65 1.50
N CYS A 95 -4.14 -2.20 2.27
CA CYS A 95 -3.97 -2.44 3.69
C CYS A 95 -3.71 -3.92 3.96
N ILE A 96 -2.46 -4.26 4.29
CA ILE A 96 -2.04 -5.64 4.55
C ILE A 96 -2.45 -6.08 5.97
N THR A 97 -2.44 -5.14 6.91
CA THR A 97 -2.66 -5.39 8.33
C THR A 97 -3.92 -6.21 8.60
N GLU A 98 -3.75 -7.27 9.36
CA GLU A 98 -4.83 -8.11 9.89
C GLU A 98 -5.19 -7.72 11.33
N GLY A 99 -6.32 -8.25 11.84
CA GLY A 99 -6.76 -8.02 13.22
C GLY A 99 -7.39 -6.64 13.48
N VAL A 100 -7.77 -5.93 12.42
CA VAL A 100 -8.56 -4.70 12.57
C VAL A 100 -9.97 -5.08 13.04
N PRO A 101 -10.51 -4.48 14.12
CA PRO A 101 -11.86 -4.75 14.57
C PRO A 101 -12.89 -4.40 13.49
N ALA A 102 -13.88 -5.26 13.28
CA ALA A 102 -14.90 -5.06 12.25
C ALA A 102 -15.66 -3.73 12.37
N HIS A 103 -15.84 -3.22 13.59
CA HIS A 103 -16.47 -1.93 13.84
C HIS A 103 -15.60 -0.78 13.33
N ASP A 104 -14.29 -0.84 13.56
CA ASP A 104 -13.33 0.17 13.09
C ASP A 104 -13.23 0.13 11.56
N GLU A 105 -13.22 -1.08 10.99
CA GLU A 105 -13.24 -1.28 9.55
C GLU A 105 -14.47 -0.65 8.89
N ALA A 106 -15.67 -0.92 9.43
CA ALA A 106 -16.90 -0.31 8.94
C ALA A 106 -16.88 1.23 9.07
N THR A 107 -16.31 1.74 10.15
CA THR A 107 -16.23 3.18 10.42
C THR A 107 -15.34 3.88 9.39
N PHE A 108 -14.09 3.45 9.23
CA PHE A 108 -13.20 4.13 8.27
C PHE A 108 -13.61 3.89 6.81
N TYR A 109 -14.21 2.74 6.49
CA TYR A 109 -14.71 2.49 5.14
C TYR A 109 -15.85 3.46 4.77
N ASN A 110 -16.82 3.63 5.66
CA ASN A 110 -17.92 4.56 5.43
C ASN A 110 -17.45 6.01 5.35
N GLU A 111 -16.52 6.40 6.22
CA GLU A 111 -15.94 7.73 6.19
C GLU A 111 -15.11 7.98 4.93
N LEU A 112 -14.29 6.99 4.53
CA LEU A 112 -13.54 7.04 3.28
C LEU A 112 -14.47 7.25 2.07
N LYS A 113 -15.57 6.49 1.99
CA LYS A 113 -16.54 6.62 0.89
C LYS A 113 -17.31 7.93 0.91
N ALA A 114 -17.58 8.48 2.10
CA ALA A 114 -18.27 9.77 2.24
C ALA A 114 -17.38 10.96 1.87
N GLN A 115 -16.11 10.96 2.30
CA GLN A 115 -15.21 12.09 2.13
C GLN A 115 -14.33 11.98 0.87
N TYR A 116 -13.96 10.76 0.47
CA TYR A 116 -13.04 10.47 -0.62
C TYR A 116 -13.58 9.36 -1.55
N PRO A 117 -14.72 9.60 -2.24
CA PRO A 117 -15.44 8.56 -3.00
C PRO A 117 -14.61 7.91 -4.11
N ASP A 118 -13.63 8.63 -4.65
CA ASP A 118 -12.74 8.16 -5.72
C ASP A 118 -11.57 7.30 -5.21
N VAL A 119 -11.34 7.25 -3.90
CA VAL A 119 -10.27 6.45 -3.31
C VAL A 119 -10.72 4.99 -3.24
N GLN A 120 -9.87 4.10 -3.76
CA GLN A 120 -10.10 2.67 -3.67
C GLN A 120 -9.25 2.08 -2.55
N LEU A 121 -9.87 1.21 -1.74
CA LEU A 121 -9.24 0.49 -0.65
C LEU A 121 -9.29 -1.02 -0.92
N LEU A 122 -8.14 -1.66 -0.90
CA LEU A 122 -7.98 -3.11 -0.91
C LEU A 122 -7.53 -3.57 0.48
N GLY A 123 -8.25 -4.50 1.08
CA GLY A 123 -8.07 -4.87 2.49
C GLY A 123 -8.98 -4.08 3.43
N PRO A 124 -8.74 -4.13 4.75
CA PRO A 124 -7.61 -4.78 5.45
C PRO A 124 -7.57 -6.30 5.31
N ASN A 125 -6.55 -6.92 5.94
CA ASN A 125 -6.35 -8.36 5.91
C ASN A 125 -6.30 -8.93 4.48
N CYS A 126 -5.40 -8.41 3.66
CA CYS A 126 -5.18 -8.89 2.29
C CYS A 126 -3.68 -9.12 2.01
N PRO A 127 -3.33 -9.99 1.06
CA PRO A 127 -1.94 -10.17 0.64
C PRO A 127 -1.44 -9.04 -0.26
N GLY A 128 -2.33 -8.22 -0.81
CA GLY A 128 -1.98 -7.15 -1.74
C GLY A 128 -2.46 -7.37 -3.17
N ILE A 129 -1.77 -6.74 -4.10
CA ILE A 129 -2.07 -6.79 -5.53
C ILE A 129 -0.79 -6.92 -6.34
N ILE A 130 -0.84 -7.69 -7.42
CA ILE A 130 0.28 -7.83 -8.34
C ILE A 130 -0.18 -7.68 -9.79
N SER A 131 0.55 -6.88 -10.55
CA SER A 131 0.55 -6.88 -12.02
C SER A 131 1.87 -7.52 -12.47
N PRO A 132 1.86 -8.79 -12.90
CA PRO A 132 3.08 -9.53 -13.12
C PRO A 132 4.04 -8.85 -14.11
N GLY A 133 5.31 -8.72 -13.70
CA GLY A 133 6.35 -8.04 -14.47
C GLY A 133 6.28 -6.50 -14.46
N GLN A 134 5.34 -5.90 -13.72
CA GLN A 134 5.16 -4.46 -13.68
C GLN A 134 5.18 -3.88 -12.25
N CYS A 135 4.32 -4.38 -11.37
CA CYS A 135 4.15 -3.82 -10.03
C CYS A 135 3.66 -4.90 -9.06
N ASN A 136 4.24 -4.95 -7.88
CA ASN A 136 3.82 -5.78 -6.76
C ASN A 136 3.69 -4.91 -5.52
N ILE A 137 2.50 -4.87 -4.90
CA ILE A 137 2.24 -4.11 -3.67
C ILE A 137 1.71 -5.07 -2.62
N GLY A 138 2.49 -5.29 -1.56
CA GLY A 138 2.11 -6.17 -0.45
C GLY A 138 3.01 -7.39 -0.30
N ILE A 139 2.43 -8.52 0.11
CA ILE A 139 3.13 -9.77 0.44
C ILE A 139 2.87 -10.89 -0.58
N THR A 140 2.43 -10.53 -1.78
CA THR A 140 2.09 -11.50 -2.83
C THR A 140 3.31 -12.29 -3.31
N ALA A 141 3.09 -13.50 -3.81
CA ALA A 141 4.14 -14.41 -4.28
C ALA A 141 4.66 -14.01 -5.68
N GLY A 142 5.31 -12.83 -5.78
CA GLY A 142 5.78 -12.27 -7.05
C GLY A 142 6.71 -13.20 -7.86
N HIS A 143 7.43 -14.09 -7.17
CA HIS A 143 8.38 -15.03 -7.81
C HIS A 143 7.70 -16.12 -8.64
N ILE A 144 6.41 -16.42 -8.42
CA ILE A 144 5.66 -17.40 -9.22
C ILE A 144 4.72 -16.75 -10.23
N ALA A 145 4.42 -15.47 -10.10
CA ALA A 145 3.51 -14.74 -10.98
C ALA A 145 4.24 -14.36 -12.29
N LYS A 146 3.95 -15.08 -13.37
CA LYS A 146 4.54 -14.85 -14.68
C LYS A 146 3.76 -13.78 -15.46
N ALA A 147 4.48 -12.88 -16.13
CA ALA A 147 3.89 -11.88 -17.01
C ALA A 147 3.29 -12.49 -18.28
N GLY A 148 2.33 -11.81 -18.90
CA GLY A 148 1.78 -12.14 -20.21
C GLY A 148 0.58 -13.09 -20.23
N GLY A 149 0.05 -13.49 -19.09
CA GLY A 149 -1.17 -14.30 -19.03
C GLY A 149 -2.43 -13.48 -19.38
N PRO A 150 -3.44 -14.10 -20.04
CA PRO A 150 -4.70 -13.44 -20.38
C PRO A 150 -5.73 -13.44 -19.23
N VAL A 151 -5.45 -14.15 -18.14
CA VAL A 151 -6.39 -14.37 -17.03
C VAL A 151 -6.05 -13.46 -15.86
N GLY A 152 -7.05 -12.70 -15.38
CA GLY A 152 -7.00 -11.97 -14.10
C GLY A 152 -7.63 -12.79 -12.98
N ILE A 153 -7.09 -12.68 -11.77
CA ILE A 153 -7.58 -13.36 -10.58
C ILE A 153 -8.01 -12.30 -9.56
N VAL A 154 -9.23 -12.44 -9.03
CA VAL A 154 -9.73 -11.68 -7.88
C VAL A 154 -10.16 -12.70 -6.82
N SER A 155 -9.57 -12.59 -5.62
CA SER A 155 -9.86 -13.51 -4.53
C SER A 155 -10.18 -12.77 -3.24
N ARG A 156 -11.12 -13.29 -2.44
CA ARG A 156 -11.35 -12.84 -1.06
C ARG A 156 -10.44 -13.56 -0.06
N SER A 157 -9.81 -14.65 -0.48
CA SER A 157 -8.90 -15.43 0.37
C SER A 157 -7.45 -15.18 -0.04
N GLY A 158 -6.64 -14.65 0.87
CA GLY A 158 -5.20 -14.51 0.64
C GLY A 158 -4.47 -15.85 0.53
N THR A 159 -4.94 -16.87 1.25
CA THR A 159 -4.31 -18.21 1.29
C THR A 159 -4.62 -19.05 0.04
N LEU A 160 -5.76 -18.82 -0.60
CA LEU A 160 -6.24 -19.60 -1.74
C LEU A 160 -6.00 -18.90 -3.09
N THR A 161 -5.25 -17.81 -3.10
CA THR A 161 -4.94 -17.06 -4.33
C THR A 161 -3.80 -17.67 -5.11
#